data_bfd89bd30f53a50d8d1d4b99c6e98f7d
#
_entry.id   bfd89bd30f53a50d8d1d4b99c6e98f7d
#
_cell.length_a   1.000
_cell.length_b   1.000
_cell.length_c   1.000
_cell.angle_alpha   90.00
_cell.angle_beta   90.00
_cell.angle_gamma   90.00
#
_symmetry.space_group_name_H-M   'P 1'
#
loop_
_entity.id
_entity.type
_entity.pdbx_description
1 polymer ?
#
loop_
_entity_poly.entity_id
_entity_poly.type
_entity_poly.pdbx_seq_one_letter_code
_entity_poly.pdbx_strand_id
1 'polypeptide(L)'
;MPNTSDVRIRSVRPLITPAILEDELPLPDAGATFVQQARRAVGNIVAGKDGRLLAIVGPCSVHDPDAAREYARKLQPVAQRLQDDLLVVMRVYFEKPRTVVGWKGLINDPALDGSFQINRGLRLARQLLLDVTATGLPIATEFLDTTLGQYYADLVSWGAIGARTTESQIHRELASGLSMPVGFKNRTDGDLQVAVDAIRSAQHPHAFPSLTHEGMPAVLTTTGNEHAHLVLRGGSTGPNYEATHIAQARELLRKGGAPEAILVDCSHANSSKRFDRQPLVAADIAAQVAAGQKAIIGVMIESHLVEGSQSAVTGQPLVYGQSITDACLAFDDTVPVLENLAAAVRQRRNG
;
A
#
# COMPACT_ATOMS: atom_id res chain seq x y z
N MET A 1 -15.88 -7.28 -45.15
CA MET A 1 -14.46 -7.14 -44.83
C MET A 1 -14.15 -8.03 -43.64
N PRO A 2 -13.01 -8.69 -43.52
CA PRO A 2 -12.65 -9.44 -42.33
C PRO A 2 -12.63 -8.51 -41.11
N ASN A 3 -13.19 -8.96 -39.98
CA ASN A 3 -13.10 -8.19 -38.72
C ASN A 3 -11.69 -8.33 -38.15
N THR A 4 -11.00 -7.21 -37.93
CA THR A 4 -9.65 -7.17 -37.40
C THR A 4 -9.57 -6.58 -35.98
N SER A 5 -10.72 -6.08 -35.45
CA SER A 5 -10.81 -5.49 -34.11
C SER A 5 -11.70 -6.35 -33.22
N ASP A 6 -11.39 -6.38 -31.92
CA ASP A 6 -12.19 -7.01 -30.87
C ASP A 6 -12.51 -8.49 -31.06
N VAL A 7 -11.75 -9.19 -31.91
CA VAL A 7 -12.01 -10.61 -32.24
C VAL A 7 -11.92 -11.56 -31.04
N ARG A 8 -11.35 -11.12 -29.93
CA ARG A 8 -11.24 -11.85 -28.66
C ARG A 8 -12.02 -11.20 -27.51
N ILE A 9 -12.75 -10.11 -27.76
CA ILE A 9 -13.61 -9.47 -26.78
C ILE A 9 -14.98 -10.12 -26.82
N ARG A 10 -15.35 -10.85 -25.78
CA ARG A 10 -16.64 -11.55 -25.71
C ARG A 10 -17.81 -10.61 -25.39
N SER A 11 -17.59 -9.61 -24.54
CA SER A 11 -18.61 -8.65 -24.13
C SER A 11 -17.99 -7.38 -23.61
N VAL A 12 -18.71 -6.27 -23.75
CA VAL A 12 -18.38 -4.98 -23.16
C VAL A 12 -19.52 -4.59 -22.22
N ARG A 13 -19.17 -4.17 -21.01
CA ARG A 13 -20.11 -3.61 -20.02
C ARG A 13 -19.65 -2.22 -19.61
N PRO A 14 -20.54 -1.25 -19.45
CA PRO A 14 -20.18 0.07 -18.98
C PRO A 14 -19.55 0.03 -17.58
N LEU A 15 -18.47 0.76 -17.40
CA LEU A 15 -17.92 1.11 -16.11
C LEU A 15 -18.49 2.48 -15.71
N ILE A 16 -18.94 2.64 -14.44
CA ILE A 16 -19.32 3.97 -13.93
C ILE A 16 -18.13 4.91 -14.02
N THR A 17 -18.36 6.20 -14.12
CA THR A 17 -17.26 7.17 -14.09
C THR A 17 -16.84 7.48 -12.66
N PRO A 18 -15.59 7.92 -12.42
CA PRO A 18 -15.16 8.37 -11.10
C PRO A 18 -16.10 9.46 -10.53
N ALA A 19 -16.47 10.46 -11.32
CA ALA A 19 -17.37 11.54 -10.91
C ALA A 19 -18.73 11.05 -10.40
N ILE A 20 -19.32 10.03 -11.05
CA ILE A 20 -20.59 9.43 -10.57
C ILE A 20 -20.37 8.74 -9.22
N LEU A 21 -19.27 8.01 -9.05
CA LEU A 21 -18.99 7.33 -7.79
C LEU A 21 -18.69 8.33 -6.66
N GLU A 22 -18.02 9.42 -6.96
CA GLU A 22 -17.76 10.51 -6.02
C GLU A 22 -19.04 11.23 -5.60
N ASP A 23 -19.99 11.43 -6.52
CA ASP A 23 -21.31 11.98 -6.22
C ASP A 23 -22.18 11.04 -5.39
N GLU A 24 -22.16 9.73 -5.68
CA GLU A 24 -22.85 8.71 -4.88
C GLU A 24 -22.26 8.56 -3.47
N LEU A 25 -20.95 8.67 -3.33
CA LEU A 25 -20.17 8.43 -2.12
C LEU A 25 -19.15 9.55 -1.90
N PRO A 26 -19.61 10.77 -1.58
CA PRO A 26 -18.73 11.93 -1.45
C PRO A 26 -17.81 11.84 -0.22
N LEU A 27 -16.59 12.36 -0.36
CA LEU A 27 -15.69 12.58 0.75
C LEU A 27 -16.09 13.87 1.47
N PRO A 28 -16.54 13.82 2.75
CA PRO A 28 -16.88 15.03 3.51
C PRO A 28 -15.67 15.95 3.71
N ASP A 29 -15.89 17.28 3.83
CA ASP A 29 -14.83 18.28 4.01
C ASP A 29 -13.87 17.96 5.17
N ALA A 30 -14.41 17.48 6.29
CA ALA A 30 -13.59 17.05 7.43
C ALA A 30 -12.69 15.86 7.06
N GLY A 31 -13.19 14.90 6.28
CA GLY A 31 -12.42 13.78 5.75
C GLY A 31 -11.34 14.23 4.78
N ALA A 32 -11.67 15.17 3.86
CA ALA A 32 -10.69 15.73 2.92
C ALA A 32 -9.55 16.45 3.64
N THR A 33 -9.88 17.24 4.66
CA THR A 33 -8.90 17.90 5.54
C THR A 33 -8.01 16.88 6.24
N PHE A 34 -8.60 15.81 6.78
CA PHE A 34 -7.87 14.74 7.45
C PHE A 34 -6.90 14.03 6.49
N VAL A 35 -7.34 13.63 5.30
CA VAL A 35 -6.49 12.99 4.29
C VAL A 35 -5.34 13.91 3.88
N GLN A 36 -5.60 15.21 3.68
CA GLN A 36 -4.55 16.19 3.34
C GLN A 36 -3.50 16.29 4.47
N GLN A 37 -3.93 16.35 5.73
CA GLN A 37 -3.03 16.37 6.89
C GLN A 37 -2.21 15.09 6.99
N ALA A 38 -2.84 13.92 6.78
CA ALA A 38 -2.18 12.62 6.78
C ALA A 38 -1.12 12.51 5.68
N ARG A 39 -1.42 12.95 4.44
CA ARG A 39 -0.45 13.02 3.33
C ARG A 39 0.75 13.88 3.68
N ARG A 40 0.51 15.05 4.29
CA ARG A 40 1.57 15.96 4.74
C ARG A 40 2.44 15.31 5.82
N ALA A 41 1.82 14.61 6.79
CA ALA A 41 2.55 13.91 7.85
C ALA A 41 3.43 12.79 7.27
N VAL A 42 2.91 11.97 6.36
CA VAL A 42 3.69 10.94 5.66
C VAL A 42 4.82 11.58 4.85
N GLY A 43 4.55 12.66 4.09
CA GLY A 43 5.57 13.38 3.33
C GLY A 43 6.68 13.95 4.22
N ASN A 44 6.34 14.48 5.40
CA ASN A 44 7.31 14.96 6.37
C ASN A 44 8.21 13.85 6.92
N ILE A 45 7.68 12.65 7.14
CA ILE A 45 8.47 11.47 7.54
C ILE A 45 9.43 11.09 6.40
N VAL A 46 8.94 10.99 5.16
CA VAL A 46 9.77 10.68 3.97
C VAL A 46 10.89 11.71 3.80
N ALA A 47 10.59 12.98 4.02
CA ALA A 47 11.55 14.08 3.91
C ALA A 47 12.47 14.24 5.14
N GLY A 48 12.35 13.38 6.17
CA GLY A 48 13.13 13.45 7.40
C GLY A 48 12.80 14.66 8.30
N LYS A 49 11.69 15.33 8.07
CA LYS A 49 11.21 16.49 8.86
C LYS A 49 10.38 16.09 10.08
N ASP A 50 9.87 14.86 10.11
CA ASP A 50 9.13 14.25 11.22
C ASP A 50 9.90 13.02 11.71
N GLY A 51 10.23 12.99 12.98
CA GLY A 51 11.03 11.92 13.58
C GLY A 51 10.21 10.69 14.01
N ARG A 52 8.92 10.63 13.71
CA ARG A 52 8.13 9.41 13.92
C ARG A 52 8.50 8.33 12.90
N LEU A 53 8.10 7.10 13.18
CA LEU A 53 8.21 5.99 12.25
C LEU A 53 6.85 5.72 11.59
N LEU A 54 6.82 5.55 10.28
CA LEU A 54 5.64 5.15 9.54
C LEU A 54 5.36 3.67 9.79
N ALA A 55 4.17 3.31 10.27
CA ALA A 55 3.75 1.93 10.47
C ALA A 55 2.51 1.63 9.59
N ILE A 56 2.72 0.93 8.45
CA ILE A 56 1.65 0.55 7.54
C ILE A 56 1.19 -0.85 7.92
N VAL A 57 -0.03 -0.98 8.47
CA VAL A 57 -0.48 -2.21 9.12
C VAL A 57 -1.91 -2.56 8.68
N GLY A 58 -2.13 -3.81 8.32
CA GLY A 58 -3.46 -4.31 7.96
C GLY A 58 -3.44 -5.53 7.04
N PRO A 59 -4.60 -6.00 6.59
CA PRO A 59 -4.74 -7.22 5.79
C PRO A 59 -3.84 -7.25 4.55
N CYS A 60 -3.36 -8.44 4.18
CA CYS A 60 -2.67 -8.65 2.91
C CYS A 60 -3.53 -8.18 1.73
N SER A 61 -4.81 -8.52 1.74
CA SER A 61 -5.86 -7.99 0.87
C SER A 61 -7.20 -7.99 1.60
N VAL A 62 -8.05 -7.04 1.23
CA VAL A 62 -9.42 -6.96 1.74
C VAL A 62 -10.34 -7.74 0.81
N HIS A 63 -11.00 -8.78 1.33
CA HIS A 63 -12.07 -9.51 0.65
C HIS A 63 -13.41 -9.33 1.38
N ASP A 64 -13.37 -9.05 2.67
CA ASP A 64 -14.52 -8.82 3.54
C ASP A 64 -14.44 -7.39 4.11
N PRO A 65 -15.29 -6.45 3.63
CA PRO A 65 -15.34 -5.09 4.15
C PRO A 65 -15.71 -5.00 5.63
N ASP A 66 -16.54 -5.91 6.17
CA ASP A 66 -16.95 -5.87 7.57
C ASP A 66 -15.81 -6.24 8.51
N ALA A 67 -15.05 -7.27 8.17
CA ALA A 67 -13.83 -7.63 8.88
C ALA A 67 -12.78 -6.50 8.83
N ALA A 68 -12.67 -5.80 7.70
CA ALA A 68 -11.77 -4.65 7.57
C ALA A 68 -12.22 -3.46 8.42
N ARG A 69 -13.54 -3.17 8.53
CA ARG A 69 -14.09 -2.16 9.43
C ARG A 69 -13.82 -2.50 10.89
N GLU A 70 -13.98 -3.76 11.27
CA GLU A 70 -13.67 -4.22 12.63
C GLU A 70 -12.18 -4.06 12.92
N TYR A 71 -11.32 -4.43 11.99
CA TYR A 71 -9.87 -4.22 12.11
C TYR A 71 -9.53 -2.74 12.31
N ALA A 72 -10.15 -1.83 11.56
CA ALA A 72 -9.97 -0.38 11.71
C ALA A 72 -10.37 0.10 13.11
N ARG A 73 -11.52 -0.34 13.60
CA ARG A 73 -12.00 0.01 14.96
C ARG A 73 -11.06 -0.47 16.07
N LYS A 74 -10.44 -1.64 15.90
CA LYS A 74 -9.44 -2.17 16.86
C LYS A 74 -8.10 -1.43 16.72
N LEU A 75 -7.69 -1.05 15.51
CA LEU A 75 -6.40 -0.38 15.26
C LEU A 75 -6.40 1.09 15.72
N GLN A 76 -7.52 1.80 15.61
CA GLN A 76 -7.62 3.21 15.88
C GLN A 76 -7.13 3.59 17.33
N PRO A 77 -7.57 2.94 18.41
CA PRO A 77 -7.09 3.28 19.75
C PRO A 77 -5.60 2.97 19.95
N VAL A 78 -5.07 1.96 19.27
CA VAL A 78 -3.62 1.66 19.26
C VAL A 78 -2.86 2.78 18.56
N ALA A 79 -3.34 3.21 17.38
CA ALA A 79 -2.75 4.31 16.62
C ALA A 79 -2.73 5.61 17.43
N GLN A 80 -3.84 5.93 18.12
CA GLN A 80 -3.93 7.11 18.98
C GLN A 80 -2.96 7.05 20.16
N ARG A 81 -2.84 5.91 20.83
CA ARG A 81 -1.92 5.72 21.95
C ARG A 81 -0.45 5.86 21.55
N LEU A 82 -0.10 5.49 20.33
CA LEU A 82 1.28 5.49 19.83
C LEU A 82 1.62 6.69 18.92
N GLN A 83 0.73 7.67 18.78
CA GLN A 83 0.81 8.75 17.79
C GLN A 83 2.04 9.67 17.91
N ASP A 84 2.63 9.76 19.10
CA ASP A 84 3.82 10.58 19.33
C ASP A 84 5.09 9.94 18.74
N ASP A 85 5.09 8.63 18.56
CA ASP A 85 6.23 7.84 18.11
C ASP A 85 6.00 7.24 16.73
N LEU A 86 4.77 6.82 16.42
CA LEU A 86 4.39 6.20 15.17
C LEU A 86 3.30 6.99 14.45
N LEU A 87 3.41 7.08 13.14
CA LEU A 87 2.28 7.37 12.27
C LEU A 87 1.72 6.04 11.76
N VAL A 88 0.67 5.55 12.39
CA VAL A 88 0.01 4.31 11.98
C VAL A 88 -0.92 4.59 10.81
N VAL A 89 -0.74 3.85 9.71
CA VAL A 89 -1.54 3.94 8.48
C VAL A 89 -2.16 2.58 8.21
N MET A 90 -3.48 2.52 8.04
CA MET A 90 -4.14 1.24 7.76
C MET A 90 -3.92 0.80 6.33
N ARG A 91 -3.43 -0.43 6.17
CA ARG A 91 -3.28 -1.09 4.87
C ARG A 91 -4.64 -1.60 4.40
N VAL A 92 -5.13 -1.08 3.27
CA VAL A 92 -6.41 -1.44 2.64
C VAL A 92 -6.15 -1.72 1.16
N TYR A 93 -5.80 -2.96 0.83
CA TYR A 93 -5.43 -3.37 -0.51
C TYR A 93 -6.60 -4.12 -1.16
N PHE A 94 -7.10 -3.60 -2.28
CA PHE A 94 -8.26 -4.12 -3.01
C PHE A 94 -7.89 -4.97 -4.21
N GLU A 95 -6.66 -4.87 -4.67
CA GLU A 95 -6.17 -5.51 -5.88
C GLU A 95 -4.98 -6.41 -5.55
N LYS A 96 -4.90 -7.54 -6.22
CA LYS A 96 -3.79 -8.50 -6.05
C LYS A 96 -3.20 -8.86 -7.39
N PRO A 97 -1.90 -8.57 -7.61
CA PRO A 97 -1.21 -9.01 -8.81
C PRO A 97 -1.12 -10.54 -8.81
N ARG A 98 -1.54 -11.18 -9.91
CA ARG A 98 -1.49 -12.62 -10.09
C ARG A 98 -0.49 -12.99 -11.17
N THR A 99 0.37 -13.96 -10.88
CA THR A 99 1.35 -14.44 -11.85
C THR A 99 0.70 -15.29 -12.94
N VAL A 100 -0.34 -16.05 -12.59
CA VAL A 100 -1.08 -16.89 -13.54
C VAL A 100 -2.56 -16.50 -13.51
N VAL A 101 -3.36 -17.16 -12.68
CA VAL A 101 -4.80 -16.91 -12.48
C VAL A 101 -5.12 -16.88 -11.00
N GLY A 102 -6.30 -16.38 -10.64
CA GLY A 102 -6.77 -16.32 -9.26
C GLY A 102 -7.63 -15.09 -9.01
N TRP A 103 -8.18 -14.98 -7.81
CA TRP A 103 -8.95 -13.83 -7.39
C TRP A 103 -8.09 -12.54 -7.47
N LYS A 104 -8.58 -11.57 -8.22
CA LYS A 104 -7.84 -10.31 -8.52
C LYS A 104 -8.05 -9.22 -7.49
N GLY A 105 -8.95 -9.41 -6.53
CA GLY A 105 -9.25 -8.44 -5.47
C GLY A 105 -10.72 -8.06 -5.40
N LEU A 106 -11.08 -7.32 -4.33
CA LEU A 106 -12.45 -6.93 -4.02
C LEU A 106 -13.10 -6.11 -5.14
N ILE A 107 -12.35 -5.22 -5.79
CA ILE A 107 -12.89 -4.40 -6.88
C ILE A 107 -13.28 -5.28 -8.07
N ASN A 108 -12.42 -6.22 -8.44
CA ASN A 108 -12.62 -7.02 -9.64
C ASN A 108 -13.69 -8.11 -9.47
N ASP A 109 -13.73 -8.77 -8.30
CA ASP A 109 -14.63 -9.88 -8.03
C ASP A 109 -15.09 -9.86 -6.56
N PRO A 110 -16.02 -8.94 -6.21
CA PRO A 110 -16.45 -8.71 -4.83
C PRO A 110 -17.23 -9.88 -4.21
N ALA A 111 -17.83 -10.76 -5.03
CA ALA A 111 -18.61 -11.91 -4.56
C ALA A 111 -17.79 -13.20 -4.46
N LEU A 112 -16.51 -13.21 -4.89
CA LEU A 112 -15.66 -14.41 -4.95
C LEU A 112 -16.24 -15.55 -5.81
N ASP A 113 -17.08 -15.22 -6.80
CA ASP A 113 -17.83 -16.16 -7.62
C ASP A 113 -17.49 -16.10 -9.12
N GLY A 114 -16.53 -15.26 -9.51
CA GLY A 114 -16.15 -15.03 -10.89
C GLY A 114 -17.16 -14.23 -11.71
N SER A 115 -18.13 -13.57 -11.08
CA SER A 115 -19.12 -12.73 -11.76
C SER A 115 -18.54 -11.37 -12.22
N PHE A 116 -17.40 -10.96 -11.68
CA PHE A 116 -16.70 -9.72 -12.02
C PHE A 116 -17.60 -8.48 -12.00
N GLN A 117 -18.34 -8.30 -10.92
CA GLN A 117 -19.22 -7.14 -10.71
C GLN A 117 -18.41 -5.89 -10.30
N ILE A 118 -17.57 -5.39 -11.22
CA ILE A 118 -16.57 -4.34 -10.93
C ILE A 118 -17.23 -3.06 -10.38
N ASN A 119 -18.36 -2.62 -10.95
CA ASN A 119 -19.08 -1.44 -10.45
C ASN A 119 -19.55 -1.59 -9.01
N ARG A 120 -19.92 -2.81 -8.58
CA ARG A 120 -20.22 -3.12 -7.18
C ARG A 120 -18.94 -3.10 -6.33
N GLY A 121 -17.87 -3.68 -6.85
CA GLY A 121 -16.57 -3.70 -6.18
C GLY A 121 -16.04 -2.29 -5.91
N LEU A 122 -16.16 -1.38 -6.86
CA LEU A 122 -15.76 0.03 -6.71
C LEU A 122 -16.55 0.73 -5.59
N ARG A 123 -17.88 0.53 -5.53
CA ARG A 123 -18.72 1.09 -4.46
C ARG A 123 -18.32 0.54 -3.09
N LEU A 124 -18.11 -0.76 -2.98
CA LEU A 124 -17.67 -1.39 -1.73
C LEU A 124 -16.30 -0.88 -1.28
N ALA A 125 -15.37 -0.75 -2.22
CA ALA A 125 -14.02 -0.25 -1.95
C ALA A 125 -14.07 1.21 -1.47
N ARG A 126 -14.74 2.11 -2.19
CA ARG A 126 -14.83 3.52 -1.81
C ARG A 126 -15.57 3.71 -0.49
N GLN A 127 -16.69 2.98 -0.27
CA GLN A 127 -17.41 3.03 1.02
C GLN A 127 -16.52 2.60 2.18
N LEU A 128 -15.74 1.52 2.03
CA LEU A 128 -14.81 1.09 3.07
C LEU A 128 -13.74 2.14 3.37
N LEU A 129 -13.20 2.80 2.35
CA LEU A 129 -12.21 3.88 2.56
C LEU A 129 -12.81 5.07 3.30
N LEU A 130 -14.07 5.44 2.99
CA LEU A 130 -14.80 6.48 3.73
C LEU A 130 -14.99 6.07 5.20
N ASP A 131 -15.39 4.82 5.45
CA ASP A 131 -15.60 4.30 6.80
C ASP A 131 -14.30 4.30 7.61
N VAL A 132 -13.18 3.88 7.01
CA VAL A 132 -11.86 3.91 7.66
C VAL A 132 -11.41 5.35 7.91
N THR A 133 -11.57 6.25 6.94
CA THR A 133 -11.26 7.68 7.10
C THR A 133 -12.04 8.30 8.26
N ALA A 134 -13.32 7.95 8.40
CA ALA A 134 -14.17 8.42 9.49
C ALA A 134 -13.70 7.95 10.88
N THR A 135 -12.92 6.86 10.99
CA THR A 135 -12.30 6.46 12.26
C THR A 135 -11.08 7.30 12.64
N GLY A 136 -10.57 8.14 11.73
CA GLY A 136 -9.33 8.90 11.93
C GLY A 136 -8.06 8.11 11.64
N LEU A 137 -8.14 7.02 10.85
CA LEU A 137 -6.97 6.28 10.38
C LEU A 137 -6.62 6.69 8.95
N PRO A 138 -5.36 7.10 8.69
CA PRO A 138 -4.85 7.26 7.33
C PRO A 138 -4.82 5.92 6.61
N ILE A 139 -4.93 5.95 5.28
CA ILE A 139 -5.06 4.75 4.44
C ILE A 139 -3.87 4.58 3.52
N ALA A 140 -3.39 3.33 3.41
CA ALA A 140 -2.41 2.87 2.44
C ALA A 140 -3.02 1.86 1.48
N THR A 141 -2.76 1.99 0.16
CA THR A 141 -3.16 1.01 -0.84
C THR A 141 -2.10 0.81 -1.92
N GLU A 142 -2.22 -0.26 -2.71
CA GLU A 142 -1.41 -0.48 -3.91
C GLU A 142 -2.19 -0.01 -5.14
N PHE A 143 -1.54 0.76 -6.01
CA PHE A 143 -2.07 1.15 -7.31
C PHE A 143 -1.58 0.13 -8.36
N LEU A 144 -2.40 -0.90 -8.60
CA LEU A 144 -2.09 -1.96 -9.55
C LEU A 144 -2.69 -1.68 -10.93
N ASP A 145 -4.00 -1.43 -11.00
CA ASP A 145 -4.66 -0.97 -12.21
C ASP A 145 -4.49 0.55 -12.35
N THR A 146 -4.05 0.99 -13.53
CA THR A 146 -3.76 2.41 -13.77
C THR A 146 -5.00 3.27 -13.99
N THR A 147 -6.16 2.65 -14.20
CA THR A 147 -7.46 3.34 -14.39
C THR A 147 -8.22 3.47 -13.07
N LEU A 148 -8.16 2.43 -12.23
CA LEU A 148 -9.01 2.36 -11.03
C LEU A 148 -8.62 3.37 -9.94
N GLY A 149 -7.38 3.85 -9.94
CA GLY A 149 -6.92 4.87 -8.99
C GLY A 149 -7.78 6.12 -8.95
N GLN A 150 -8.35 6.55 -10.08
CA GLN A 150 -9.22 7.73 -10.17
C GLN A 150 -10.50 7.63 -9.31
N TYR A 151 -10.93 6.42 -8.93
CA TYR A 151 -12.16 6.19 -8.17
C TYR A 151 -11.99 6.33 -6.65
N TYR A 152 -10.75 6.31 -6.15
CA TYR A 152 -10.50 6.26 -4.70
C TYR A 152 -9.19 6.93 -4.24
N ALA A 153 -8.37 7.45 -5.15
CA ALA A 153 -7.10 8.05 -4.77
C ALA A 153 -7.27 9.26 -3.83
N ASP A 154 -8.39 9.97 -3.90
CA ASP A 154 -8.74 11.10 -3.02
C ASP A 154 -8.77 10.73 -1.53
N LEU A 155 -9.01 9.45 -1.19
CA LEU A 155 -9.08 8.90 0.17
C LEU A 155 -7.76 8.29 0.66
N VAL A 156 -6.73 8.16 -0.19
CA VAL A 156 -5.49 7.48 0.12
C VAL A 156 -4.42 8.46 0.62
N SER A 157 -3.72 8.09 1.69
CA SER A 157 -2.66 8.89 2.31
C SER A 157 -1.25 8.39 1.98
N TRP A 158 -1.10 7.13 1.57
CA TRP A 158 0.15 6.52 1.11
C TRP A 158 -0.15 5.48 0.01
N GLY A 159 0.61 5.52 -1.07
CA GLY A 159 0.47 4.61 -2.20
C GLY A 159 1.67 3.67 -2.35
N ALA A 160 1.44 2.43 -2.85
CA ALA A 160 2.49 1.51 -3.24
C ALA A 160 2.47 1.25 -4.74
N ILE A 161 3.67 1.09 -5.32
CA ILE A 161 3.89 0.38 -6.57
C ILE A 161 4.53 -0.96 -6.24
N GLY A 162 3.87 -2.05 -6.62
CA GLY A 162 4.27 -3.40 -6.26
C GLY A 162 5.52 -3.89 -6.99
N ALA A 163 6.13 -4.97 -6.46
CA ALA A 163 7.36 -5.53 -7.01
C ALA A 163 7.25 -6.04 -8.46
N ARG A 164 6.02 -6.36 -8.94
CA ARG A 164 5.78 -6.81 -10.31
C ARG A 164 5.54 -5.65 -11.27
N THR A 165 5.27 -4.45 -10.77
CA THR A 165 4.91 -3.27 -11.56
C THR A 165 5.95 -2.15 -11.48
N THR A 166 6.95 -2.29 -10.62
CA THR A 166 8.01 -1.27 -10.42
C THR A 166 8.85 -1.03 -11.69
N GLU A 167 8.96 -2.01 -12.60
CA GLU A 167 9.61 -1.86 -13.91
C GLU A 167 8.74 -1.15 -14.95
N SER A 168 7.42 -1.12 -14.74
CA SER A 168 6.46 -0.60 -15.71
C SER A 168 6.57 0.92 -15.82
N GLN A 169 6.83 1.41 -17.04
CA GLN A 169 6.83 2.85 -17.32
C GLN A 169 5.48 3.49 -16.95
N ILE A 170 4.36 2.84 -17.27
CA ILE A 170 3.02 3.35 -17.01
C ILE A 170 2.79 3.56 -15.50
N HIS A 171 3.29 2.66 -14.66
CA HIS A 171 3.17 2.81 -13.20
C HIS A 171 4.09 3.90 -12.64
N ARG A 172 5.24 4.14 -13.24
CA ARG A 172 6.13 5.26 -12.87
C ARG A 172 5.52 6.60 -13.25
N GLU A 173 4.91 6.68 -14.43
CA GLU A 173 4.15 7.85 -14.89
C GLU A 173 2.95 8.11 -13.98
N LEU A 174 2.15 7.08 -13.67
CA LEU A 174 1.05 7.18 -12.73
C LEU A 174 1.53 7.73 -11.38
N ALA A 175 2.59 7.15 -10.81
CA ALA A 175 3.12 7.55 -9.49
C ALA A 175 3.58 9.01 -9.48
N SER A 176 4.04 9.57 -10.62
CA SER A 176 4.43 10.98 -10.74
C SER A 176 3.27 11.95 -10.54
N GLY A 177 2.04 11.49 -10.76
CA GLY A 177 0.81 12.28 -10.64
C GLY A 177 -0.02 11.99 -9.40
N LEU A 178 0.29 10.93 -8.64
CA LEU A 178 -0.43 10.61 -7.41
C LEU A 178 -0.21 11.69 -6.34
N SER A 179 -1.30 12.07 -5.67
CA SER A 179 -1.32 13.19 -4.71
C SER A 179 -0.78 12.82 -3.32
N MET A 180 -0.33 11.58 -3.10
CA MET A 180 0.24 11.09 -1.85
C MET A 180 1.67 10.61 -2.07
N PRO A 181 2.49 10.46 -1.00
CA PRO A 181 3.77 9.77 -1.06
C PRO A 181 3.62 8.33 -1.58
N VAL A 182 4.56 7.89 -2.43
CA VAL A 182 4.52 6.58 -3.08
C VAL A 182 5.78 5.78 -2.79
N GLY A 183 5.59 4.56 -2.26
CA GLY A 183 6.66 3.61 -2.04
C GLY A 183 6.80 2.62 -3.21
N PHE A 184 7.99 2.53 -3.78
CA PHE A 184 8.34 1.57 -4.83
C PHE A 184 9.00 0.34 -4.21
N LYS A 185 8.37 -0.84 -4.36
CA LYS A 185 8.96 -2.10 -3.90
C LYS A 185 10.08 -2.53 -4.84
N ASN A 186 11.18 -3.05 -4.27
CA ASN A 186 12.19 -3.72 -5.09
C ASN A 186 11.58 -4.94 -5.80
N ARG A 187 12.21 -5.36 -6.90
CA ARG A 187 11.77 -6.51 -7.72
C ARG A 187 11.67 -7.80 -6.91
N THR A 188 10.93 -8.75 -7.46
CA THR A 188 10.73 -10.07 -6.83
C THR A 188 12.01 -10.91 -6.72
N ASP A 189 13.00 -10.65 -7.55
CA ASP A 189 14.35 -11.26 -7.48
C ASP A 189 15.26 -10.61 -6.44
N GLY A 190 14.90 -9.41 -5.95
CA GLY A 190 15.67 -8.66 -4.95
C GLY A 190 16.40 -7.44 -5.52
N ASP A 191 16.36 -7.21 -6.84
CA ASP A 191 17.03 -6.07 -7.46
C ASP A 191 16.47 -4.74 -6.93
N LEU A 192 17.37 -3.89 -6.41
CA LEU A 192 17.07 -2.58 -5.87
C LEU A 192 17.20 -1.47 -6.92
N GLN A 193 18.09 -1.63 -7.91
CA GLN A 193 18.36 -0.58 -8.89
C GLN A 193 17.11 -0.17 -9.65
N VAL A 194 16.29 -1.15 -10.02
CA VAL A 194 15.00 -0.91 -10.71
C VAL A 194 14.07 -0.01 -9.90
N ALA A 195 14.02 -0.18 -8.59
CA ALA A 195 13.21 0.67 -7.72
C ALA A 195 13.81 2.08 -7.58
N VAL A 196 15.14 2.20 -7.52
CA VAL A 196 15.83 3.51 -7.54
C VAL A 196 15.53 4.27 -8.84
N ASP A 197 15.60 3.59 -9.98
CA ASP A 197 15.27 4.18 -11.28
C ASP A 197 13.78 4.58 -11.36
N ALA A 198 12.89 3.77 -10.79
CA ALA A 198 11.46 4.08 -10.72
C ALA A 198 11.17 5.32 -9.86
N ILE A 199 11.82 5.45 -8.70
CA ILE A 199 11.73 6.62 -7.83
C ILE A 199 12.17 7.88 -8.59
N ARG A 200 13.33 7.82 -9.25
CA ARG A 200 13.83 8.95 -10.04
C ARG A 200 12.88 9.32 -11.17
N SER A 201 12.37 8.34 -11.90
CA SER A 201 11.38 8.57 -12.95
C SER A 201 10.14 9.27 -12.38
N ALA A 202 9.56 8.74 -11.29
CA ALA A 202 8.35 9.29 -10.69
C ALA A 202 8.53 10.70 -10.10
N GLN A 203 9.75 11.10 -9.77
CA GLN A 203 10.06 12.46 -9.29
C GLN A 203 10.02 13.52 -10.40
N HIS A 204 10.01 13.12 -11.67
CA HIS A 204 9.96 14.04 -12.81
C HIS A 204 8.54 14.19 -13.36
N PRO A 205 8.25 15.32 -14.02
CA PRO A 205 7.00 15.49 -14.76
C PRO A 205 6.88 14.51 -15.92
N HIS A 206 5.66 14.02 -16.17
CA HIS A 206 5.32 13.15 -17.29
C HIS A 206 4.06 13.62 -18.00
N ALA A 207 3.88 13.20 -19.24
CA ALA A 207 2.63 13.36 -19.99
C ALA A 207 2.23 11.98 -20.55
N PHE A 208 1.04 11.49 -20.20
CA PHE A 208 0.59 10.15 -20.59
C PHE A 208 -0.93 10.08 -20.77
N PRO A 209 -1.44 9.15 -21.60
CA PRO A 209 -2.87 8.97 -21.76
C PRO A 209 -3.50 8.33 -20.51
N SER A 210 -4.63 8.86 -20.09
CA SER A 210 -5.43 8.34 -18.97
C SER A 210 -6.88 8.78 -19.12
N LEU A 211 -7.69 8.65 -18.06
CA LEU A 211 -9.06 9.11 -17.99
C LEU A 211 -9.18 10.33 -17.08
N THR A 212 -10.12 11.24 -17.41
CA THR A 212 -10.57 12.27 -16.48
C THR A 212 -11.54 11.67 -15.45
N HIS A 213 -11.94 12.47 -14.43
CA HIS A 213 -12.99 12.07 -13.48
C HIS A 213 -14.34 11.80 -14.15
N GLU A 214 -14.62 12.47 -15.28
CA GLU A 214 -15.82 12.22 -16.09
C GLU A 214 -15.69 10.96 -16.98
N GLY A 215 -14.56 10.25 -16.90
CA GLY A 215 -14.33 9.01 -17.65
C GLY A 215 -13.94 9.24 -19.13
N MET A 216 -13.55 10.45 -19.50
CA MET A 216 -13.14 10.78 -20.86
C MET A 216 -11.65 10.53 -21.07
N PRO A 217 -11.23 9.94 -22.22
CA PRO A 217 -9.82 9.84 -22.55
C PRO A 217 -9.15 11.22 -22.60
N ALA A 218 -8.01 11.35 -21.94
CA ALA A 218 -7.26 12.60 -21.85
C ALA A 218 -5.75 12.35 -21.80
N VAL A 219 -4.96 13.38 -22.05
CA VAL A 219 -3.52 13.40 -21.73
C VAL A 219 -3.37 14.12 -20.40
N LEU A 220 -2.90 13.40 -19.38
CA LEU A 220 -2.55 13.98 -18.09
C LEU A 220 -1.10 14.45 -18.12
N THR A 221 -0.84 15.66 -17.62
CA THR A 221 0.51 16.18 -17.41
C THR A 221 0.74 16.35 -15.92
N THR A 222 1.77 15.71 -15.37
CA THR A 222 2.09 15.68 -13.96
C THR A 222 3.23 16.65 -13.61
N THR A 223 3.42 16.88 -12.30
CA THR A 223 4.52 17.73 -11.77
C THR A 223 5.69 16.92 -11.23
N GLY A 224 5.53 15.60 -11.14
CA GLY A 224 6.43 14.71 -10.39
C GLY A 224 6.04 14.56 -8.93
N ASN A 225 6.48 13.47 -8.31
CA ASN A 225 6.21 13.12 -6.91
C ASN A 225 7.52 13.10 -6.11
N GLU A 226 7.83 14.21 -5.43
CA GLU A 226 9.06 14.38 -4.64
C GLU A 226 9.16 13.41 -3.45
N HIS A 227 8.04 12.82 -3.01
CA HIS A 227 7.98 11.88 -1.89
C HIS A 227 7.98 10.41 -2.33
N ALA A 228 8.39 10.12 -3.57
CA ALA A 228 8.67 8.76 -4.01
C ALA A 228 9.88 8.18 -3.24
N HIS A 229 9.74 6.94 -2.70
CA HIS A 229 10.73 6.33 -1.82
C HIS A 229 10.80 4.81 -1.98
N LEU A 230 11.84 4.19 -1.39
CA LEU A 230 12.11 2.75 -1.52
C LEU A 230 11.34 1.92 -0.49
N VAL A 231 10.83 0.76 -0.92
CA VAL A 231 10.29 -0.28 -0.05
C VAL A 231 11.08 -1.58 -0.25
N LEU A 232 11.76 -2.03 0.80
CA LEU A 232 12.47 -3.30 0.82
C LEU A 232 11.52 -4.44 1.21
N ARG A 233 11.36 -5.45 0.32
CA ARG A 233 10.43 -6.57 0.52
C ARG A 233 11.10 -7.95 0.46
N GLY A 234 12.47 -7.98 0.44
CA GLY A 234 13.24 -9.18 0.15
C GLY A 234 13.20 -9.58 -1.32
N GLY A 235 13.77 -10.71 -1.65
CA GLY A 235 13.82 -11.26 -3.00
C GLY A 235 13.95 -12.78 -3.03
N SER A 236 14.08 -13.35 -4.22
CA SER A 236 14.31 -14.79 -4.40
C SER A 236 15.65 -15.26 -3.77
N THR A 237 16.59 -14.34 -3.57
CA THR A 237 17.87 -14.58 -2.92
C THR A 237 17.83 -14.50 -1.40
N GLY A 238 16.70 -14.08 -0.82
CA GLY A 238 16.50 -13.98 0.62
C GLY A 238 15.99 -12.61 1.09
N PRO A 239 16.00 -12.40 2.42
CA PRO A 239 15.62 -11.13 3.03
C PRO A 239 16.62 -10.01 2.71
N ASN A 240 16.18 -8.73 2.83
CA ASN A 240 17.01 -7.56 2.58
C ASN A 240 16.77 -6.42 3.60
N TYR A 241 16.50 -6.76 4.85
CA TYR A 241 16.19 -5.80 5.93
C TYR A 241 17.34 -5.57 6.91
N GLU A 242 18.35 -6.43 6.94
CA GLU A 242 19.48 -6.33 7.88
C GLU A 242 20.29 -5.04 7.65
N ALA A 243 21.06 -4.61 8.63
CA ALA A 243 21.81 -3.34 8.60
C ALA A 243 22.74 -3.19 7.38
N THR A 244 23.34 -4.32 6.93
CA THR A 244 24.16 -4.37 5.72
C THR A 244 23.35 -4.06 4.45
N HIS A 245 22.14 -4.59 4.35
CA HIS A 245 21.24 -4.35 3.24
C HIS A 245 20.70 -2.91 3.24
N ILE A 246 20.40 -2.37 4.42
CA ILE A 246 20.02 -0.96 4.58
C ILE A 246 21.16 -0.05 4.12
N ALA A 247 22.41 -0.35 4.50
CA ALA A 247 23.57 0.42 4.06
C ALA A 247 23.77 0.38 2.53
N GLN A 248 23.59 -0.79 1.92
CA GLN A 248 23.64 -0.96 0.45
C GLN A 248 22.53 -0.19 -0.25
N ALA A 249 21.31 -0.27 0.26
CA ALA A 249 20.16 0.46 -0.30
C ALA A 249 20.37 1.98 -0.23
N ARG A 250 20.88 2.49 0.89
CA ARG A 250 21.24 3.92 1.06
C ARG A 250 22.26 4.37 0.03
N GLU A 251 23.30 3.58 -0.18
CA GLU A 251 24.35 3.90 -1.15
C GLU A 251 23.81 3.96 -2.59
N LEU A 252 22.90 3.02 -2.96
CA LEU A 252 22.24 3.03 -4.26
C LEU A 252 21.32 4.24 -4.43
N LEU A 253 20.52 4.56 -3.42
CA LEU A 253 19.65 5.75 -3.42
C LEU A 253 20.48 7.02 -3.59
N ARG A 254 21.56 7.18 -2.82
CA ARG A 254 22.45 8.33 -2.89
C ARG A 254 23.12 8.48 -4.26
N LYS A 255 23.65 7.38 -4.84
CA LYS A 255 24.23 7.38 -6.18
C LYS A 255 23.17 7.69 -7.25
N GLY A 256 21.96 7.21 -7.06
CA GLY A 256 20.82 7.48 -7.93
C GLY A 256 20.24 8.89 -7.79
N GLY A 257 20.65 9.69 -6.80
CA GLY A 257 20.07 11.02 -6.53
C GLY A 257 18.63 10.94 -6.00
N ALA A 258 18.26 9.81 -5.38
CA ALA A 258 16.96 9.58 -4.74
C ALA A 258 17.05 9.80 -3.22
N PRO A 259 15.94 10.11 -2.53
CA PRO A 259 15.93 10.25 -1.08
C PRO A 259 16.40 8.98 -0.36
N GLU A 260 17.25 9.11 0.67
CA GLU A 260 17.64 7.99 1.53
C GLU A 260 16.51 7.63 2.50
N ALA A 261 15.32 7.36 1.96
CA ALA A 261 14.10 7.03 2.69
C ALA A 261 13.68 5.59 2.36
N ILE A 262 13.75 4.71 3.35
CA ILE A 262 13.56 3.28 3.22
C ILE A 262 12.43 2.81 4.14
N LEU A 263 11.38 2.26 3.57
CA LEU A 263 10.36 1.51 4.29
C LEU A 263 10.67 0.01 4.18
N VAL A 264 10.56 -0.73 5.27
CA VAL A 264 10.81 -2.17 5.27
C VAL A 264 9.49 -2.93 5.37
N ASP A 265 9.18 -3.71 4.35
CA ASP A 265 8.08 -4.66 4.36
C ASP A 265 8.49 -5.91 5.15
N CYS A 266 7.92 -6.11 6.33
CA CYS A 266 8.23 -7.22 7.23
C CYS A 266 7.66 -8.56 6.75
N SER A 267 6.73 -8.55 5.79
CA SER A 267 6.15 -9.74 5.17
C SER A 267 6.94 -10.21 3.93
N HIS A 268 6.30 -10.92 3.03
CA HIS A 268 6.85 -11.38 1.74
C HIS A 268 8.17 -12.17 1.89
N ALA A 269 9.22 -11.83 1.12
CA ALA A 269 10.48 -12.57 1.19
C ALA A 269 11.31 -12.22 2.43
N ASN A 270 11.10 -11.07 3.06
CA ASN A 270 11.75 -10.71 4.32
C ASN A 270 11.38 -11.65 5.46
N SER A 271 10.15 -12.16 5.50
CA SER A 271 9.71 -13.21 6.44
C SER A 271 9.69 -14.61 5.84
N SER A 272 10.22 -14.80 4.61
CA SER A 272 10.09 -16.05 3.85
C SER A 272 8.62 -16.47 3.67
N LYS A 273 7.70 -15.50 3.53
CA LYS A 273 6.24 -15.64 3.47
C LYS A 273 5.60 -16.32 4.70
N ARG A 274 6.28 -16.32 5.82
CA ARG A 274 5.79 -16.83 7.10
C ARG A 274 5.34 -15.66 7.95
N PHE A 275 4.06 -15.63 8.31
CA PHE A 275 3.50 -14.52 9.11
C PHE A 275 4.12 -14.44 10.51
N ASP A 276 4.42 -15.60 11.12
CA ASP A 276 5.06 -15.72 12.44
C ASP A 276 6.50 -15.19 12.51
N ARG A 277 7.12 -14.88 11.35
CA ARG A 277 8.45 -14.27 11.26
C ARG A 277 8.42 -12.75 11.11
N GLN A 278 7.28 -12.15 10.82
CA GLN A 278 7.17 -10.68 10.73
C GLN A 278 7.60 -9.98 12.02
N PRO A 279 7.27 -10.48 13.24
CA PRO A 279 7.76 -9.87 14.48
C PRO A 279 9.28 -9.88 14.62
N LEU A 280 9.97 -10.90 14.11
CA LEU A 280 11.44 -10.99 14.14
C LEU A 280 12.07 -9.92 13.22
N VAL A 281 11.51 -9.75 12.02
CA VAL A 281 11.95 -8.70 11.10
C VAL A 281 11.72 -7.31 11.72
N ALA A 282 10.54 -7.08 12.29
CA ALA A 282 10.22 -5.81 12.94
C ALA A 282 11.11 -5.53 14.17
N ALA A 283 11.49 -6.56 14.91
CA ALA A 283 12.41 -6.44 16.06
C ALA A 283 13.83 -6.03 15.62
N ASP A 284 14.33 -6.58 14.53
CA ASP A 284 15.62 -6.17 13.94
C ASP A 284 15.57 -4.70 13.50
N ILE A 285 14.49 -4.30 12.80
CA ILE A 285 14.27 -2.90 12.42
C ILE A 285 14.18 -1.98 13.65
N ALA A 286 13.49 -2.40 14.70
CA ALA A 286 13.42 -1.65 15.97
C ALA A 286 14.82 -1.45 16.57
N ALA A 287 15.66 -2.48 16.58
CA ALA A 287 17.03 -2.39 17.07
C ALA A 287 17.88 -1.40 16.23
N GLN A 288 17.78 -1.45 14.90
CA GLN A 288 18.48 -0.51 14.02
C GLN A 288 18.01 0.94 14.23
N VAL A 289 16.70 1.15 14.40
CA VAL A 289 16.11 2.47 14.68
C VAL A 289 16.61 2.99 16.04
N ALA A 290 16.57 2.15 17.08
CA ALA A 290 17.06 2.49 18.42
C ALA A 290 18.56 2.85 18.43
N ALA A 291 19.35 2.21 17.54
CA ALA A 291 20.77 2.50 17.34
C ALA A 291 21.03 3.78 16.48
N GLY A 292 19.98 4.54 16.14
CA GLY A 292 20.11 5.83 15.43
C GLY A 292 19.99 5.77 13.91
N GLN A 293 19.57 4.64 13.30
CA GLN A 293 19.36 4.57 11.85
C GLN A 293 18.19 5.47 11.42
N LYS A 294 18.50 6.56 10.67
CA LYS A 294 17.52 7.55 10.23
C LYS A 294 16.95 7.28 8.85
N ALA A 295 17.64 6.48 8.02
CA ALA A 295 17.15 6.17 6.67
C ALA A 295 15.95 5.22 6.69
N ILE A 296 15.76 4.45 7.76
CA ILE A 296 14.55 3.65 7.96
C ILE A 296 13.43 4.60 8.39
N ILE A 297 12.50 4.85 7.48
CA ILE A 297 11.34 5.73 7.70
C ILE A 297 10.11 4.99 8.21
N GLY A 298 10.07 3.66 8.09
CA GLY A 298 8.90 2.90 8.49
C GLY A 298 8.97 1.42 8.21
N VAL A 299 7.88 0.75 8.60
CA VAL A 299 7.64 -0.67 8.36
C VAL A 299 6.28 -0.90 7.73
N MET A 300 6.14 -2.05 7.03
CA MET A 300 4.85 -2.57 6.59
C MET A 300 4.65 -3.97 7.19
N ILE A 301 3.46 -4.22 7.74
CA ILE A 301 3.10 -5.47 8.41
C ILE A 301 1.78 -5.98 7.85
N GLU A 302 1.74 -7.22 7.37
CA GLU A 302 0.51 -7.90 6.98
C GLU A 302 -0.13 -8.52 8.23
N SER A 303 -1.26 -7.94 8.65
CA SER A 303 -1.98 -8.27 9.87
C SER A 303 -3.48 -8.32 9.61
N HIS A 304 -4.19 -9.26 10.24
CA HIS A 304 -5.65 -9.34 10.18
C HIS A 304 -6.22 -9.71 11.56
N LEU A 305 -7.56 -9.82 11.69
CA LEU A 305 -8.20 -10.19 12.95
C LEU A 305 -7.73 -11.56 13.44
N VAL A 306 -7.57 -12.52 12.51
CA VAL A 306 -7.12 -13.89 12.76
C VAL A 306 -5.84 -14.16 11.98
N GLU A 307 -4.92 -14.89 12.56
CA GLU A 307 -3.65 -15.25 11.95
C GLU A 307 -3.79 -16.22 10.76
N GLY A 308 -2.74 -16.27 9.93
CA GLY A 308 -2.61 -17.22 8.84
C GLY A 308 -3.39 -16.82 7.60
N SER A 309 -3.74 -17.81 6.81
CA SER A 309 -4.52 -17.68 5.59
C SER A 309 -5.37 -18.92 5.32
N GLN A 310 -6.41 -18.76 4.52
CA GLN A 310 -7.33 -19.81 4.08
C GLN A 310 -7.53 -19.76 2.57
N SER A 311 -7.97 -20.87 1.99
CA SER A 311 -8.34 -20.92 0.58
C SER A 311 -9.82 -20.55 0.41
N ALA A 312 -10.10 -19.60 -0.47
CA ALA A 312 -11.49 -19.31 -0.86
C ALA A 312 -11.96 -20.39 -1.84
N VAL A 313 -12.79 -21.34 -1.33
CA VAL A 313 -13.44 -22.37 -2.13
C VAL A 313 -14.91 -22.03 -2.27
N THR A 314 -15.41 -21.96 -3.50
CA THR A 314 -16.82 -21.62 -3.77
C THR A 314 -17.76 -22.55 -3.00
N GLY A 315 -18.71 -21.97 -2.26
CA GLY A 315 -19.71 -22.72 -1.49
C GLY A 315 -19.24 -23.17 -0.10
N GLN A 316 -18.02 -22.88 0.31
CA GLN A 316 -17.56 -23.11 1.68
C GLN A 316 -17.53 -21.80 2.48
N PRO A 317 -17.98 -21.81 3.76
CA PRO A 317 -17.88 -20.63 4.61
C PRO A 317 -16.42 -20.30 4.90
N LEU A 318 -16.07 -19.02 4.84
CA LEU A 318 -14.76 -18.53 5.21
C LEU A 318 -14.68 -18.27 6.72
N VAL A 319 -13.50 -18.45 7.29
CA VAL A 319 -13.20 -17.99 8.64
C VAL A 319 -13.17 -16.45 8.62
N TYR A 320 -14.03 -15.84 9.41
CA TYR A 320 -14.14 -14.39 9.50
C TYR A 320 -12.83 -13.75 9.98
N GLY A 321 -12.39 -12.72 9.28
CA GLY A 321 -11.16 -11.99 9.66
C GLY A 321 -9.86 -12.73 9.37
N GLN A 322 -9.86 -13.83 8.61
CA GLN A 322 -8.66 -14.52 8.16
C GLN A 322 -8.40 -14.25 6.67
N SER A 323 -7.15 -14.01 6.29
CA SER A 323 -6.74 -13.70 4.93
C SER A 323 -7.07 -14.82 3.93
N ILE A 324 -7.48 -14.47 2.70
CA ILE A 324 -7.61 -15.41 1.57
C ILE A 324 -6.46 -15.28 0.56
N THR A 325 -5.43 -14.53 0.91
CA THR A 325 -4.21 -14.35 0.10
C THR A 325 -2.98 -14.75 0.94
N ASP A 326 -1.97 -13.89 1.11
CA ASP A 326 -0.82 -14.25 1.93
C ASP A 326 -1.20 -14.25 3.43
N ALA A 327 -0.56 -15.13 4.20
CA ALA A 327 -0.83 -15.29 5.62
C ALA A 327 -0.48 -14.03 6.41
N CYS A 328 -1.39 -13.60 7.30
CA CYS A 328 -1.28 -12.42 8.12
C CYS A 328 -0.95 -12.76 9.58
N LEU A 329 -0.34 -11.83 10.28
CA LEU A 329 -0.20 -11.86 11.74
C LEU A 329 -1.56 -11.57 12.38
N ALA A 330 -1.88 -12.17 13.54
CA ALA A 330 -3.08 -11.83 14.28
C ALA A 330 -3.02 -10.37 14.79
N PHE A 331 -4.19 -9.74 14.96
CA PHE A 331 -4.24 -8.39 15.51
C PHE A 331 -3.57 -8.28 16.88
N ASP A 332 -3.87 -9.22 17.78
CA ASP A 332 -3.36 -9.20 19.15
C ASP A 332 -1.83 -9.37 19.21
N ASP A 333 -1.22 -10.11 18.27
CA ASP A 333 0.24 -10.22 18.12
C ASP A 333 0.87 -9.01 17.45
N THR A 334 0.08 -8.24 16.70
CA THR A 334 0.55 -7.03 16.03
C THR A 334 0.76 -5.87 17.00
N VAL A 335 -0.07 -5.76 18.03
CA VAL A 335 0.01 -4.66 19.01
C VAL A 335 1.38 -4.62 19.71
N PRO A 336 1.92 -5.72 20.27
CA PRO A 336 3.27 -5.71 20.86
C PRO A 336 4.38 -5.32 19.87
N VAL A 337 4.24 -5.68 18.61
CA VAL A 337 5.20 -5.28 17.55
C VAL A 337 5.21 -3.76 17.38
N LEU A 338 4.03 -3.13 17.32
CA LEU A 338 3.93 -1.67 17.22
C LEU A 338 4.48 -0.98 18.48
N GLU A 339 4.23 -1.52 19.67
CA GLU A 339 4.75 -0.99 20.93
C GLU A 339 6.29 -1.04 20.99
N ASN A 340 6.89 -2.13 20.51
CA ASN A 340 8.34 -2.26 20.42
C ASN A 340 8.95 -1.23 19.45
N LEU A 341 8.34 -1.02 18.29
CA LEU A 341 8.77 0.00 17.33
C LEU A 341 8.67 1.42 17.92
N ALA A 342 7.59 1.72 18.66
CA ALA A 342 7.43 2.99 19.34
C ALA A 342 8.51 3.20 20.42
N ALA A 343 8.83 2.16 21.20
CA ALA A 343 9.92 2.21 22.17
C ALA A 343 11.29 2.49 21.53
N ALA A 344 11.56 1.89 20.36
CA ALA A 344 12.77 2.15 19.58
C ALA A 344 12.87 3.61 19.11
N VAL A 345 11.75 4.21 18.68
CA VAL A 345 11.71 5.62 18.30
C VAL A 345 12.00 6.51 19.51
N ARG A 346 11.43 6.24 20.70
CA ARG A 346 11.74 6.97 21.93
C ARG A 346 13.21 6.87 22.29
N GLN A 347 13.79 5.64 22.19
CA GLN A 347 15.22 5.46 22.44
C GLN A 347 16.08 6.28 21.49
N ARG A 348 15.77 6.28 20.18
CA ARG A 348 16.48 7.09 19.17
C ARG A 348 16.45 8.58 19.46
N ARG A 349 15.35 9.09 20.04
CA ARG A 349 15.23 10.53 20.39
C ARG A 349 16.05 10.93 21.61
N ASN A 350 16.30 9.98 22.52
CA ASN A 350 16.98 10.21 23.79
C ASN A 350 18.50 9.95 23.71
N GLY A 351 18.98 9.33 22.63
CA GLY A 351 20.39 9.06 22.36
C GLY A 351 20.95 10.01 21.31
#